data_694ed62bdfba8ec72013ca2d1f811c63
#
_entry.id   694ed62bdfba8ec72013ca2d1f811c63
#
_cell.length_a   1.000
_cell.length_b   1.000
_cell.length_c   1.000
_cell.angle_alpha   90.00
_cell.angle_beta   90.00
_cell.angle_gamma   90.00
#
_symmetry.space_group_name_H-M   'P 1'
#
loop_
_entity.id
_entity.type
_entity.pdbx_description
1 polymer ?
#
loop_
_entity_poly.entity_id
_entity_poly.type
_entity_poly.pdbx_seq_one_letter_code
_entity_poly.pdbx_strand_id
1 'polypeptide(L)'
;MGAMLCLMLALTAFTSCREDDDKDAARFTSGVINLTPAWNVTKTTAGITLNVASAEVLNTYGKYNIRVWHNVPDPNNAEETIEEDIYNETFYTKAPQKSVGETESPAYKMLEGLTQSVQLTGLQEGETYHYQASAFTEINGETAEYRTDEMTFKTDSDEE
;
A
#
# COMPACT_ATOMS: atom_id res chain seq x y z
N MET A 1 51.51 -46.49 18.18
CA MET A 1 51.87 -45.24 17.51
C MET A 1 50.70 -44.90 16.57
N GLY A 2 49.79 -44.13 17.04
CA GLY A 2 48.62 -43.72 16.31
C GLY A 2 48.64 -42.23 16.05
N ALA A 3 48.70 -41.84 14.80
CA ALA A 3 48.59 -40.47 14.41
C ALA A 3 47.10 -40.11 14.27
N MET A 4 46.65 -39.26 15.15
CA MET A 4 45.27 -38.73 15.18
C MET A 4 45.21 -37.52 14.23
N LEU A 5 44.58 -37.69 13.10
CA LEU A 5 44.35 -36.63 12.11
C LEU A 5 43.10 -35.84 12.51
N CYS A 6 43.31 -34.66 13.11
CA CYS A 6 42.26 -33.70 13.35
C CYS A 6 41.88 -33.01 12.03
N LEU A 7 40.70 -33.38 11.48
CA LEU A 7 40.10 -32.70 10.36
C LEU A 7 39.35 -31.48 10.90
N MET A 8 39.95 -30.30 10.81
CA MET A 8 39.30 -29.02 11.06
C MET A 8 38.38 -28.71 9.89
N LEU A 9 37.05 -28.91 10.08
CA LEU A 9 36.05 -28.36 9.19
C LEU A 9 35.96 -26.85 9.46
N ALA A 10 36.53 -26.06 8.58
CA ALA A 10 36.31 -24.63 8.56
C ALA A 10 34.87 -24.38 8.01
N LEU A 11 33.92 -24.12 8.89
CA LEU A 11 32.68 -23.52 8.51
C LEU A 11 32.98 -22.06 8.10
N THR A 12 33.08 -21.81 6.82
CA THR A 12 33.02 -20.46 6.30
C THR A 12 31.57 -20.01 6.36
N ALA A 13 31.20 -19.27 7.41
CA ALA A 13 29.99 -18.50 7.46
C ALA A 13 30.06 -17.42 6.38
N PHE A 14 29.34 -17.62 5.29
CA PHE A 14 29.08 -16.56 4.35
C PHE A 14 28.07 -15.62 4.99
N THR A 15 28.56 -14.68 5.77
CA THR A 15 27.78 -13.48 6.11
C THR A 15 27.79 -12.58 4.89
N SER A 16 26.87 -12.83 3.98
CA SER A 16 26.53 -11.88 2.94
C SER A 16 25.65 -10.81 3.57
N CYS A 17 26.26 -9.85 4.23
CA CYS A 17 25.59 -8.61 4.57
C CYS A 17 25.46 -7.77 3.29
N ARG A 18 24.33 -7.84 2.66
CA ARG A 18 23.86 -6.83 1.72
C ARG A 18 22.81 -6.00 2.44
N GLU A 19 23.26 -5.01 3.18
CA GLU A 19 22.38 -4.10 3.91
C GLU A 19 21.62 -3.12 3.00
N ASP A 20 22.00 -3.02 1.72
CA ASP A 20 21.37 -2.09 0.78
C ASP A 20 20.23 -2.71 -0.06
N ASP A 21 20.19 -4.04 -0.20
CA ASP A 21 19.12 -4.72 -0.95
C ASP A 21 17.82 -4.89 -0.13
N ASP A 22 17.89 -4.82 1.21
CA ASP A 22 16.74 -5.10 2.07
C ASP A 22 15.67 -3.99 2.04
N LYS A 23 16.05 -2.75 1.76
CA LYS A 23 15.08 -1.65 1.67
C LYS A 23 14.26 -1.69 0.40
N ASP A 24 14.83 -2.15 -0.70
CA ASP A 24 14.11 -2.33 -1.95
C ASP A 24 13.41 -3.69 -2.00
N ALA A 25 14.00 -4.74 -1.41
CA ALA A 25 13.37 -6.05 -1.27
C ALA A 25 12.15 -6.00 -0.33
N ALA A 26 12.17 -5.21 0.73
CA ALA A 26 11.02 -5.02 1.62
C ALA A 26 9.80 -4.40 0.89
N ARG A 27 10.02 -3.62 -0.17
CA ARG A 27 8.95 -3.09 -1.02
C ARG A 27 8.30 -4.15 -1.92
N PHE A 28 8.99 -5.25 -2.20
CA PHE A 28 8.51 -6.36 -3.03
C PHE A 28 8.15 -7.61 -2.23
N THR A 29 8.51 -7.72 -0.96
CA THR A 29 8.28 -8.91 -0.13
C THR A 29 6.86 -9.04 0.39
N SER A 30 6.03 -8.04 0.20
CA SER A 30 4.63 -8.18 0.56
C SER A 30 3.90 -9.25 -0.26
N GLY A 31 4.38 -9.56 -1.46
CA GLY A 31 3.85 -10.64 -2.30
C GLY A 31 2.41 -10.46 -2.76
N VAL A 32 1.73 -9.40 -2.36
CA VAL A 32 0.32 -9.15 -2.63
C VAL A 32 0.12 -7.86 -3.41
N ILE A 33 0.37 -6.72 -2.79
CA ILE A 33 0.24 -5.40 -3.38
C ILE A 33 1.40 -4.50 -2.98
N ASN A 34 1.69 -3.50 -3.80
CA ASN A 34 2.58 -2.42 -3.44
C ASN A 34 2.06 -1.07 -3.96
N LEU A 35 2.51 0.01 -3.35
CA LEU A 35 2.34 1.37 -3.82
C LEU A 35 3.65 1.90 -4.37
N THR A 36 3.59 2.62 -5.49
CA THR A 36 4.75 3.37 -5.97
C THR A 36 4.90 4.67 -5.20
N PRO A 37 6.11 5.27 -5.14
CA PRO A 37 6.25 6.66 -4.74
C PRO A 37 5.29 7.55 -5.53
N ALA A 38 4.75 8.58 -4.87
CA ALA A 38 3.86 9.54 -5.53
C ALA A 38 4.60 10.21 -6.71
N TRP A 39 3.87 10.42 -7.80
CA TRP A 39 4.42 10.96 -9.05
C TRP A 39 3.63 12.20 -9.48
N ASN A 40 4.26 13.04 -10.32
CA ASN A 40 3.69 14.33 -10.77
C ASN A 40 3.13 15.15 -9.61
N VAL A 41 3.87 15.20 -8.51
CA VAL A 41 3.52 16.02 -7.36
C VAL A 41 3.72 17.48 -7.74
N THR A 42 2.68 18.27 -7.51
CA THR A 42 2.66 19.72 -7.69
C THR A 42 2.09 20.37 -6.42
N LYS A 43 1.79 21.64 -6.46
CA LYS A 43 1.15 22.36 -5.35
C LYS A 43 -0.22 21.80 -4.98
N THR A 44 -0.97 21.31 -5.96
CA THR A 44 -2.38 20.95 -5.79
C THR A 44 -2.74 19.58 -6.36
N THR A 45 -1.78 18.84 -6.89
CA THR A 45 -2.01 17.53 -7.51
C THR A 45 -0.92 16.52 -7.16
N ALA A 46 -1.26 15.25 -7.18
CA ALA A 46 -0.31 14.14 -7.10
C ALA A 46 -0.91 12.88 -7.74
N GLY A 47 -0.07 12.00 -8.27
CA GLY A 47 -0.48 10.69 -8.73
C GLY A 47 -0.01 9.59 -7.77
N ILE A 48 -0.82 8.56 -7.59
CA ILE A 48 -0.52 7.35 -6.81
C ILE A 48 -0.84 6.14 -7.66
N THR A 49 0.00 5.11 -7.59
CA THR A 49 -0.23 3.86 -8.31
C THR A 49 -0.14 2.67 -7.37
N LEU A 50 -1.22 1.90 -7.34
CA LEU A 50 -1.29 0.58 -6.72
C LEU A 50 -0.94 -0.48 -7.77
N ASN A 51 -0.04 -1.38 -7.42
CA ASN A 51 0.29 -2.56 -8.21
C ASN A 51 -0.11 -3.82 -7.45
N VAL A 52 -0.73 -4.76 -8.14
CA VAL A 52 -1.03 -6.11 -7.67
C VAL A 52 0.04 -7.05 -8.19
N ALA A 53 0.59 -7.90 -7.35
CA ALA A 53 1.78 -8.70 -7.66
C ALA A 53 1.59 -9.67 -8.84
N SER A 54 0.40 -10.23 -8.99
CA SER A 54 0.09 -11.18 -10.08
C SER A 54 -1.40 -11.34 -10.31
N ALA A 55 -1.77 -11.98 -11.43
CA ALA A 55 -3.16 -12.36 -11.70
C ALA A 55 -3.72 -13.37 -10.67
N GLU A 56 -2.87 -14.20 -10.08
CA GLU A 56 -3.27 -15.13 -9.02
C GLU A 56 -3.66 -14.35 -7.75
N VAL A 57 -2.84 -13.38 -7.34
CA VAL A 57 -3.15 -12.47 -6.24
C VAL A 57 -4.42 -11.69 -6.53
N LEU A 58 -4.58 -11.15 -7.75
CA LEU A 58 -5.77 -10.42 -8.16
C LEU A 58 -7.04 -11.26 -7.98
N ASN A 59 -6.98 -12.54 -8.30
CA ASN A 59 -8.12 -13.47 -8.16
C ASN A 59 -8.36 -13.93 -6.71
N THR A 60 -7.32 -13.99 -5.89
CA THR A 60 -7.39 -14.37 -4.47
C THR A 60 -8.00 -13.26 -3.63
N TYR A 61 -7.59 -12.02 -3.89
CA TYR A 61 -8.09 -10.82 -3.22
C TYR A 61 -9.16 -10.16 -4.09
N GLY A 62 -10.40 -10.24 -3.65
CA GLY A 62 -11.55 -9.73 -4.44
C GLY A 62 -11.77 -8.22 -4.31
N LYS A 63 -11.09 -7.56 -3.36
CA LYS A 63 -11.34 -6.19 -2.97
C LYS A 63 -10.04 -5.50 -2.60
N TYR A 64 -9.85 -4.27 -3.09
CA TYR A 64 -8.67 -3.44 -2.86
C TYR A 64 -9.11 -2.04 -2.46
N ASN A 65 -8.37 -1.40 -1.56
CA ASN A 65 -8.63 -0.04 -1.13
C ASN A 65 -7.36 0.81 -1.27
N ILE A 66 -7.53 2.06 -1.67
CA ILE A 66 -6.50 3.10 -1.58
C ILE A 66 -7.06 4.20 -0.69
N ARG A 67 -6.33 4.53 0.37
CA ARG A 67 -6.63 5.61 1.29
C ARG A 67 -5.52 6.65 1.24
N VAL A 68 -5.89 7.93 1.18
CA VAL A 68 -4.99 9.08 1.27
C VAL A 68 -5.59 10.06 2.27
N TRP A 69 -4.76 10.52 3.21
CA TRP A 69 -5.20 11.43 4.27
C TRP A 69 -4.11 12.43 4.60
N HIS A 70 -4.46 13.45 5.35
CA HIS A 70 -3.52 14.33 6.01
C HIS A 70 -3.96 14.56 7.47
N ASN A 71 -3.05 15.10 8.26
CA ASN A 71 -3.32 15.39 9.65
C ASN A 71 -3.79 16.85 9.78
N VAL A 72 -4.98 17.04 10.33
CA VAL A 72 -5.56 18.35 10.59
C VAL A 72 -5.73 18.55 12.10
N PRO A 73 -5.73 19.80 12.62
CA PRO A 73 -6.02 20.06 14.02
C PRO A 73 -7.40 19.49 14.39
N ASP A 74 -7.50 18.84 15.55
CA ASP A 74 -8.81 18.39 16.07
C ASP A 74 -9.66 19.62 16.39
N PRO A 75 -10.88 19.75 15.83
CA PRO A 75 -11.76 20.87 16.10
C PRO A 75 -12.20 20.97 17.57
N ASN A 76 -12.08 19.89 18.34
CA ASN A 76 -12.41 19.85 19.76
C ASN A 76 -11.19 20.03 20.68
N ASN A 77 -9.99 19.81 20.18
CA ASN A 77 -8.75 19.93 20.91
C ASN A 77 -7.59 20.36 20.01
N ALA A 78 -7.30 21.66 19.98
CA ALA A 78 -6.27 22.23 19.10
C ALA A 78 -4.82 21.74 19.36
N GLU A 79 -4.58 21.03 20.45
CA GLU A 79 -3.28 20.41 20.75
C GLU A 79 -3.12 19.02 20.14
N GLU A 80 -4.21 18.45 19.62
CA GLU A 80 -4.25 17.16 18.98
C GLU A 80 -4.51 17.29 17.48
N THR A 81 -4.15 16.27 16.72
CA THR A 81 -4.45 16.18 15.29
C THR A 81 -5.28 14.92 15.02
N ILE A 82 -6.15 15.03 14.03
CA ILE A 82 -6.95 13.92 13.51
C ILE A 82 -6.61 13.70 12.04
N GLU A 83 -6.82 12.47 11.58
CA GLU A 83 -6.68 12.12 10.17
C GLU A 83 -7.93 12.54 9.40
N GLU A 84 -7.75 13.33 8.35
CA GLU A 84 -8.80 13.70 7.41
C GLU A 84 -8.57 13.00 6.07
N ASP A 85 -9.48 12.13 5.68
CA ASP A 85 -9.41 11.44 4.39
C ASP A 85 -9.71 12.41 3.24
N ILE A 86 -8.77 12.54 2.32
CA ILE A 86 -8.98 13.26 1.06
C ILE A 86 -9.35 12.32 -0.08
N TYR A 87 -9.02 11.05 0.05
CA TYR A 87 -9.35 10.00 -0.88
C TYR A 87 -9.47 8.66 -0.13
N ASN A 88 -10.56 7.95 -0.33
CA ASN A 88 -10.75 6.64 0.26
C ASN A 88 -11.69 5.83 -0.64
N GLU A 89 -11.10 5.06 -1.55
CA GLU A 89 -11.85 4.36 -2.57
C GLU A 89 -11.54 2.87 -2.59
N THR A 90 -12.59 2.10 -2.80
CA THR A 90 -12.51 0.66 -2.91
C THR A 90 -12.75 0.20 -4.34
N PHE A 91 -11.87 -0.69 -4.81
CA PHE A 91 -11.90 -1.31 -6.13
C PHE A 91 -12.21 -2.79 -5.98
N TYR A 92 -12.97 -3.34 -6.90
CA TYR A 92 -13.39 -4.74 -6.89
C TYR A 92 -12.89 -5.45 -8.15
N THR A 93 -12.49 -6.70 -8.03
CA THR A 93 -12.13 -7.53 -9.18
C THR A 93 -13.35 -8.19 -9.83
N LYS A 94 -14.43 -8.33 -9.04
CA LYS A 94 -15.74 -8.84 -9.48
C LYS A 94 -16.81 -7.98 -8.84
N ALA A 95 -17.89 -7.70 -9.58
CA ALA A 95 -19.02 -7.01 -9.02
C ALA A 95 -19.55 -7.79 -7.81
N PRO A 96 -19.69 -7.15 -6.63
CA PRO A 96 -20.30 -7.78 -5.48
C PRO A 96 -21.70 -8.31 -5.84
N GLN A 97 -22.06 -9.46 -5.28
CA GLN A 97 -23.39 -10.01 -5.50
C GLN A 97 -24.43 -9.12 -4.79
N LYS A 98 -25.53 -8.86 -5.46
CA LYS A 98 -26.65 -8.15 -4.86
C LYS A 98 -27.21 -8.92 -3.67
N SER A 99 -27.43 -8.23 -2.57
CA SER A 99 -28.24 -8.76 -1.48
C SER A 99 -29.70 -8.93 -1.94
N VAL A 100 -30.34 -9.97 -1.44
CA VAL A 100 -31.75 -10.23 -1.75
C VAL A 100 -32.58 -9.05 -1.22
N GLY A 101 -33.23 -8.28 -2.13
CA GLY A 101 -34.06 -7.13 -1.79
C GLY A 101 -33.50 -5.78 -2.22
N GLU A 102 -32.27 -5.68 -2.73
CA GLU A 102 -31.73 -4.44 -3.28
C GLU A 102 -32.23 -4.20 -4.71
N THR A 103 -32.86 -3.07 -4.92
CA THR A 103 -33.43 -2.68 -6.24
C THR A 103 -32.41 -2.00 -7.15
N GLU A 104 -31.37 -1.38 -6.59
CA GLU A 104 -30.30 -0.72 -7.33
C GLU A 104 -28.96 -1.38 -7.06
N SER A 105 -28.14 -1.53 -8.09
CA SER A 105 -26.73 -1.93 -7.92
C SER A 105 -25.94 -0.68 -7.57
N PRO A 106 -25.24 -0.64 -6.42
CA PRO A 106 -24.31 0.43 -6.17
C PRO A 106 -23.27 0.49 -7.29
N ALA A 107 -22.82 1.70 -7.62
CA ALA A 107 -21.74 1.88 -8.57
C ALA A 107 -20.43 1.38 -7.94
N TYR A 108 -19.91 0.29 -8.48
CA TYR A 108 -18.63 -0.27 -8.05
C TYR A 108 -17.51 0.24 -8.96
N LYS A 109 -16.39 0.64 -8.37
CA LYS A 109 -15.16 0.87 -9.12
C LYS A 109 -14.46 -0.49 -9.34
N MET A 110 -14.25 -0.83 -10.59
CA MET A 110 -13.58 -2.07 -10.95
C MET A 110 -12.08 -1.83 -11.05
N LEU A 111 -11.30 -2.78 -10.54
CA LEU A 111 -9.86 -2.84 -10.78
C LEU A 111 -9.64 -3.50 -12.14
N GLU A 112 -9.14 -2.75 -13.10
CA GLU A 112 -8.85 -3.24 -14.45
C GLU A 112 -7.36 -3.63 -14.56
N GLY A 113 -7.08 -4.93 -14.54
CA GLY A 113 -5.71 -5.45 -14.62
C GLY A 113 -4.95 -5.41 -13.29
N LEU A 114 -3.63 -5.34 -13.36
CA LEU A 114 -2.75 -5.43 -12.19
C LEU A 114 -2.29 -4.07 -11.64
N THR A 115 -2.76 -2.99 -12.23
CA THR A 115 -2.32 -1.63 -11.87
C THR A 115 -3.52 -0.70 -11.80
N GLN A 116 -3.62 0.05 -10.71
CA GLN A 116 -4.61 1.10 -10.52
C GLN A 116 -3.90 2.42 -10.23
N SER A 117 -4.03 3.38 -11.14
CA SER A 117 -3.54 4.75 -10.93
C SER A 117 -4.67 5.68 -10.51
N VAL A 118 -4.37 6.55 -9.58
CA VAL A 118 -5.27 7.57 -9.05
C VAL A 118 -4.61 8.92 -9.21
N GLN A 119 -5.32 9.88 -9.80
CA GLN A 119 -4.89 11.28 -9.85
C GLN A 119 -5.64 12.05 -8.76
N LEU A 120 -4.89 12.55 -7.79
CA LEU A 120 -5.38 13.43 -6.74
C LEU A 120 -5.38 14.87 -7.24
N THR A 121 -6.39 15.63 -6.90
CA THR A 121 -6.54 17.06 -7.22
C THR A 121 -7.11 17.81 -6.02
N GLY A 122 -6.93 19.14 -6.01
CA GLY A 122 -7.44 19.97 -4.92
C GLY A 122 -6.65 19.82 -3.62
N LEU A 123 -5.41 19.36 -3.70
CA LEU A 123 -4.50 19.28 -2.56
C LEU A 123 -4.11 20.68 -2.09
N GLN A 124 -3.71 20.79 -0.84
CA GLN A 124 -3.17 22.02 -0.24
C GLN A 124 -1.67 22.12 -0.54
N GLU A 125 -1.21 23.34 -0.82
CA GLU A 125 0.19 23.64 -1.08
C GLU A 125 1.05 23.47 0.18
N GLY A 126 2.21 22.84 0.03
CA GLY A 126 3.17 22.63 1.12
C GLY A 126 2.73 21.62 2.19
N GLU A 127 1.61 20.93 1.97
CA GLU A 127 1.03 19.97 2.92
C GLU A 127 1.61 18.56 2.74
N THR A 128 1.71 17.83 3.84
CA THR A 128 2.15 16.43 3.84
C THR A 128 0.95 15.51 3.85
N TYR A 129 0.90 14.63 2.87
CA TYR A 129 -0.12 13.61 2.71
C TYR A 129 0.46 12.22 2.96
N HIS A 130 -0.33 11.40 3.62
CA HIS A 130 -0.07 9.98 3.87
C HIS A 130 -0.93 9.14 2.95
N TYR A 131 -0.44 7.99 2.54
CA TYR A 131 -1.23 7.06 1.73
C TYR A 131 -0.86 5.61 1.99
N GLN A 132 -1.83 4.75 1.87
CA GLN A 132 -1.72 3.33 2.13
C GLN A 132 -2.73 2.57 1.27
N ALA A 133 -2.42 1.32 0.95
CA ALA A 133 -3.34 0.43 0.27
C ALA A 133 -3.60 -0.84 1.08
N SER A 134 -4.79 -1.39 0.90
CA SER A 134 -5.21 -2.66 1.50
C SER A 134 -5.76 -3.60 0.44
N ALA A 135 -5.53 -4.90 0.60
CA ALA A 135 -6.17 -5.97 -0.15
C ALA A 135 -6.94 -6.87 0.81
N PHE A 136 -8.14 -7.24 0.44
CA PHE A 136 -9.04 -8.02 1.29
C PHE A 136 -9.40 -9.35 0.62
N THR A 137 -9.38 -10.41 1.41
CA THR A 137 -9.87 -11.73 1.02
C THR A 137 -10.71 -12.32 2.15
N GLU A 138 -11.49 -13.34 1.84
CA GLU A 138 -12.24 -14.09 2.85
C GLU A 138 -11.59 -15.46 3.06
N ILE A 139 -11.27 -15.79 4.30
CA ILE A 139 -10.74 -17.08 4.70
C ILE A 139 -11.66 -17.66 5.77
N ASN A 140 -12.28 -18.80 5.46
CA ASN A 140 -13.22 -19.48 6.36
C ASN A 140 -14.41 -18.61 6.84
N GLY A 141 -14.85 -17.64 6.01
CA GLY A 141 -15.92 -16.71 6.35
C GLY A 141 -15.48 -15.49 7.16
N GLU A 142 -14.19 -15.34 7.41
CA GLU A 142 -13.60 -14.16 8.05
C GLU A 142 -12.84 -13.33 7.03
N THR A 143 -12.98 -12.00 7.09
CA THR A 143 -12.23 -11.09 6.23
C THR A 143 -10.79 -10.99 6.72
N ALA A 144 -9.85 -11.35 5.86
CA ALA A 144 -8.43 -11.11 6.06
C ALA A 144 -7.99 -9.89 5.25
N GLU A 145 -7.23 -9.00 5.88
CA GLU A 145 -6.68 -7.78 5.26
C GLU A 145 -5.16 -7.91 5.16
N TYR A 146 -4.63 -7.64 3.98
CA TYR A 146 -3.24 -7.32 3.75
C TYR A 146 -3.09 -5.83 3.53
N ARG A 147 -2.19 -5.17 4.24
CA ARG A 147 -1.97 -3.72 4.18
C ARG A 147 -0.52 -3.42 3.80
N THR A 148 -0.30 -2.45 2.92
CA THR A 148 1.05 -1.95 2.60
C THR A 148 1.61 -1.14 3.78
N ASP A 149 2.90 -0.86 3.74
CA ASP A 149 3.46 0.19 4.56
C ASP A 149 2.81 1.54 4.20
N GLU A 150 2.75 2.41 5.18
CA GLU A 150 2.35 3.81 4.97
C GLU A 150 3.45 4.55 4.21
N MET A 151 3.05 5.30 3.22
CA MET A 151 3.92 6.17 2.44
C MET A 151 3.47 7.63 2.58
N THR A 152 4.37 8.55 2.31
CA THR A 152 4.08 10.00 2.36
C THR A 152 4.58 10.70 1.13
N PHE A 153 3.95 11.84 0.80
CA PHE A 153 4.48 12.85 -0.12
C PHE A 153 4.14 14.24 0.40
N LYS A 154 4.91 15.23 0.00
CA LYS A 154 4.64 16.63 0.30
C LYS A 154 4.39 17.37 -1.01
N THR A 155 3.31 18.16 -1.06
CA THR A 155 3.04 19.04 -2.20
C THR A 155 4.05 20.18 -2.27
N ASP A 156 4.29 20.69 -3.47
CA ASP A 156 5.17 21.85 -3.65
C ASP A 156 4.59 23.08 -2.95
N SER A 157 5.48 24.00 -2.55
CA SER A 157 5.12 25.30 -1.99
C SER A 157 5.90 26.41 -2.71
N ASP A 158 5.34 27.63 -2.70
CA ASP A 158 6.09 28.83 -3.09
C ASP A 158 7.00 29.25 -1.93
N GLU A 159 8.01 28.42 -1.59
CA GLU A 159 9.05 28.91 -0.70
C GLU A 159 9.96 29.86 -1.50
N GLU A 160 9.92 31.13 -1.10
CA GLU A 160 10.89 32.12 -1.50
C GLU A 160 12.27 31.87 -0.85
#